data_702e01d5501d23fceead9b9b0b513cef
#
_entry.id   702e01d5501d23fceead9b9b0b513cef
#
_cell.length_a   1.000
_cell.length_b   1.000
_cell.length_c   1.000
_cell.angle_alpha   90.00
_cell.angle_beta   90.00
_cell.angle_gamma   90.00
#
_symmetry.space_group_name_H-M   'P 1'
#
loop_
_entity.id
_entity.type
_entity.pdbx_description
1 polymer ?
#
loop_
_entity_poly.entity_id
_entity_poly.type
_entity_poly.pdbx_seq_one_letter_code
_entity_poly.pdbx_strand_id
1 'polypeptide(L)'
;MKPPSLTIGIEEEYQIIDPVTRELKSYITEILKEDSMVLGEVKPELHQSMVEVGTRVCHTPAEVKAELVRLRGLVMGLAGKNGLRIAAAGTHPFSSWMTQEITPLERYAGVRED
;
A
#
# COMPACT_ATOMS: atom_id res chain seq x y z
N MET A 1 -25.63 12.27 29.59
CA MET A 1 -25.06 11.44 28.49
C MET A 1 -23.65 11.90 28.22
N LYS A 2 -22.68 11.02 28.26
CA LYS A 2 -21.29 11.35 27.86
C LYS A 2 -21.20 11.42 26.33
N PRO A 3 -20.46 12.39 25.78
CA PRO A 3 -20.20 12.39 24.34
C PRO A 3 -19.43 11.13 23.92
N PRO A 4 -19.62 10.63 22.70
CA PRO A 4 -18.88 9.46 22.23
C PRO A 4 -17.37 9.77 22.17
N SER A 5 -16.56 8.78 22.55
CA SER A 5 -15.10 8.84 22.34
C SER A 5 -14.82 8.48 20.88
N LEU A 6 -14.37 9.47 20.10
CA LEU A 6 -14.04 9.27 18.71
C LEU A 6 -12.55 9.06 18.53
N THR A 7 -12.22 8.14 17.64
CA THR A 7 -10.86 7.83 17.24
C THR A 7 -10.72 7.98 15.72
N ILE A 8 -9.48 8.04 15.25
CA ILE A 8 -9.16 8.24 13.84
C ILE A 8 -8.30 7.08 13.35
N GLY A 9 -8.67 6.50 12.23
CA GLY A 9 -7.85 5.58 11.47
C GLY A 9 -7.75 6.07 10.03
N ILE A 10 -6.56 5.96 9.44
CA ILE A 10 -6.31 6.35 8.04
C ILE A 10 -5.69 5.16 7.32
N GLU A 11 -6.16 4.91 6.12
CA GLU A 11 -5.56 3.98 5.18
C GLU A 11 -5.06 4.77 3.97
N GLU A 12 -3.90 4.38 3.46
CA GLU A 12 -3.37 4.92 2.20
C GLU A 12 -2.97 3.78 1.29
N GLU A 13 -3.18 3.99 0.00
CA GLU A 13 -2.75 3.07 -1.05
C GLU A 13 -1.66 3.74 -1.89
N TYR A 14 -0.62 2.98 -2.20
CA TYR A 14 0.47 3.44 -3.05
C TYR A 14 0.63 2.53 -4.24
N GLN A 15 0.97 3.12 -5.38
CA GLN A 15 1.37 2.39 -6.56
C GLN A 15 2.87 2.16 -6.52
N ILE A 16 3.29 0.95 -6.92
CA ILE A 16 4.71 0.61 -7.06
C ILE A 16 5.11 0.89 -8.50
N ILE A 17 6.13 1.69 -8.68
CA ILE A 17 6.55 2.15 -10.01
C ILE A 17 8.03 1.91 -10.26
N ASP A 18 8.37 1.75 -11.54
CA ASP A 18 9.73 1.75 -12.02
C ASP A 18 10.33 3.17 -11.88
N PRO A 19 11.56 3.32 -11.34
CA PRO A 19 12.14 4.64 -11.12
C PRO A 19 12.53 5.38 -12.40
N VAL A 20 12.65 4.67 -13.53
CA VAL A 20 13.07 5.25 -14.81
C VAL A 20 11.85 5.47 -15.72
N THR A 21 11.10 4.42 -15.99
CA THR A 21 9.93 4.48 -16.89
C THR A 21 8.70 5.07 -16.25
N ARG A 22 8.62 5.01 -14.90
CA ARG A 22 7.46 5.39 -14.08
C ARG A 22 6.24 4.50 -14.30
N GLU A 23 6.38 3.40 -15.04
CA GLU A 23 5.33 2.40 -15.21
C GLU A 23 5.10 1.61 -13.94
N LEU A 24 3.88 1.05 -13.79
CA LEU A 24 3.56 0.14 -12.70
C LEU A 24 4.44 -1.11 -12.72
N LYS A 25 4.84 -1.58 -11.54
CA LYS A 25 5.59 -2.82 -11.36
C LYS A 25 4.89 -3.74 -10.35
N SER A 26 4.76 -5.01 -10.69
CA SER A 26 4.09 -6.04 -9.89
C SER A 26 5.09 -6.77 -8.98
N TYR A 27 5.43 -6.18 -7.84
CA TYR A 27 6.45 -6.71 -6.94
C TYR A 27 6.03 -6.86 -5.48
N ILE A 28 4.75 -6.63 -5.17
CA ILE A 28 4.31 -6.58 -3.77
C ILE A 28 4.54 -7.88 -3.02
N THR A 29 4.37 -9.04 -3.65
CA THR A 29 4.57 -10.33 -2.99
C THR A 29 6.03 -10.57 -2.63
N GLU A 30 6.97 -10.19 -3.49
CA GLU A 30 8.40 -10.27 -3.23
C GLU A 30 8.81 -9.33 -2.12
N ILE A 31 8.32 -8.10 -2.14
CA ILE A 31 8.59 -7.08 -1.12
C ILE A 31 8.14 -7.56 0.26
N LEU A 32 6.93 -8.10 0.36
CA LEU A 32 6.37 -8.53 1.65
C LEU A 32 7.00 -9.82 2.20
N LYS A 33 7.57 -10.67 1.34
CA LYS A 33 8.26 -11.87 1.80
C LYS A 33 9.57 -11.57 2.53
N GLU A 34 10.23 -10.47 2.20
CA GLU A 34 11.53 -10.12 2.75
C GLU A 34 11.47 -9.61 4.18
N ASP A 35 10.32 -9.09 4.61
CA ASP A 35 10.18 -8.53 5.95
C ASP A 35 8.82 -8.87 6.56
N SER A 36 8.76 -9.99 7.28
CA SER A 36 7.55 -10.47 7.95
C SER A 36 7.05 -9.51 9.05
N MET A 37 7.91 -8.63 9.56
CA MET A 37 7.52 -7.67 10.62
C MET A 37 6.60 -6.57 10.08
N VAL A 38 6.60 -6.35 8.78
CA VAL A 38 5.82 -5.30 8.11
C VAL A 38 4.44 -5.79 7.70
N LEU A 39 4.20 -7.09 7.64
CA LEU A 39 2.96 -7.70 7.16
C LEU A 39 1.70 -7.26 7.91
N GLY A 40 1.82 -6.77 9.14
CA GLY A 40 0.68 -6.26 9.92
C GLY A 40 0.29 -4.82 9.59
N GLU A 41 1.22 -4.02 9.10
CA GLU A 41 1.04 -2.59 8.83
C GLU A 41 0.99 -2.27 7.33
N VAL A 42 1.75 -3.03 6.53
CA VAL A 42 1.79 -2.93 5.08
C VAL A 42 1.12 -4.17 4.50
N LYS A 43 0.09 -3.99 3.72
CA LYS A 43 -0.74 -5.07 3.20
C LYS A 43 -0.72 -5.11 1.67
N PRO A 44 -0.80 -6.31 1.07
CA PRO A 44 -1.03 -6.41 -0.36
C PRO A 44 -2.43 -5.93 -0.72
N GLU A 45 -2.55 -5.28 -1.86
CA GLU A 45 -3.82 -4.89 -2.46
C GLU A 45 -4.16 -5.87 -3.61
N LEU A 46 -5.34 -5.71 -4.23
CA LEU A 46 -5.82 -6.56 -5.32
C LEU A 46 -4.78 -6.75 -6.44
N HIS A 47 -4.15 -5.67 -6.87
CA HIS A 47 -3.09 -5.72 -7.87
C HIS A 47 -1.71 -5.75 -7.20
N GLN A 48 -0.79 -6.56 -7.73
CA GLN A 48 0.59 -6.67 -7.22
C GLN A 48 1.41 -5.38 -7.37
N SER A 49 0.93 -4.43 -8.16
CA SER A 49 1.53 -3.11 -8.33
C SER A 49 1.06 -2.10 -7.29
N MET A 50 0.25 -2.51 -6.32
CA MET A 50 -0.31 -1.64 -5.29
C MET A 50 -0.04 -2.20 -3.89
N VAL A 51 0.11 -1.30 -2.94
CA VAL A 51 0.30 -1.63 -1.52
C VAL A 51 -0.52 -0.68 -0.66
N GLU A 52 -1.13 -1.24 0.38
CA GLU A 52 -1.94 -0.50 1.34
C GLU A 52 -1.23 -0.42 2.69
N VAL A 53 -1.36 0.73 3.34
CA VAL A 53 -0.94 0.90 4.73
C VAL A 53 -2.10 1.39 5.57
N GLY A 54 -2.16 0.92 6.83
CA GLY A 54 -3.16 1.38 7.80
C GLY A 54 -2.48 1.92 9.06
N THR A 55 -2.96 3.04 9.56
CA THR A 55 -2.48 3.58 10.84
C THR A 55 -3.00 2.75 12.02
N ARG A 56 -2.32 2.85 13.16
CA ARG A 56 -2.92 2.49 14.43
C ARG A 56 -4.11 3.42 14.74
N VAL A 57 -4.88 3.08 15.76
CA VAL A 57 -5.92 3.98 16.28
C VAL A 57 -5.26 5.25 16.82
N CYS A 58 -5.66 6.40 16.27
CA CYS A 58 -5.16 7.72 16.63
C CYS A 58 -6.25 8.54 17.33
N HIS A 59 -5.85 9.49 18.15
CA HIS A 59 -6.77 10.36 18.90
C HIS A 59 -6.71 11.81 18.40
N THR A 60 -5.64 12.21 17.73
CA THR A 60 -5.44 13.57 17.24
C THR A 60 -4.91 13.60 15.81
N PRO A 61 -5.11 14.69 15.06
CA PRO A 61 -4.50 14.88 13.75
C PRO A 61 -2.97 14.81 13.78
N ALA A 62 -2.35 15.26 14.87
CA ALA A 62 -0.90 15.18 15.04
C ALA A 62 -0.41 13.73 15.10
N GLU A 63 -1.13 12.85 15.78
CA GLU A 63 -0.83 11.41 15.82
C GLU A 63 -0.98 10.78 14.44
N VAL A 64 -2.03 11.14 13.69
CA VAL A 64 -2.24 10.67 12.32
C VAL A 64 -1.07 11.07 11.43
N LYS A 65 -0.63 12.32 11.49
CA LYS A 65 0.53 12.80 10.71
C LYS A 65 1.79 12.00 11.01
N ALA A 66 2.08 11.78 12.29
CA ALA A 66 3.25 11.01 12.71
C ALA A 66 3.20 9.57 12.18
N GLU A 67 2.05 8.93 12.24
CA GLU A 67 1.83 7.57 11.73
C GLU A 67 2.01 7.51 10.20
N LEU A 68 1.43 8.46 9.47
CA LEU A 68 1.56 8.48 8.01
C LEU A 68 3.01 8.70 7.56
N VAL A 69 3.74 9.60 8.23
CA VAL A 69 5.18 9.80 7.96
C VAL A 69 5.95 8.51 8.18
N ARG A 70 5.69 7.83 9.29
CA ARG A 70 6.34 6.55 9.62
C ARG A 70 6.03 5.48 8.58
N LEU A 71 4.77 5.28 8.23
CA LEU A 71 4.33 4.24 7.29
C LEU A 71 4.82 4.51 5.87
N ARG A 72 4.77 5.75 5.41
CA ARG A 72 5.32 6.14 4.10
C ARG A 72 6.82 5.87 4.02
N GLY A 73 7.56 6.23 5.07
CA GLY A 73 8.99 5.94 5.15
C GLY A 73 9.29 4.45 5.08
N LEU A 74 8.46 3.64 5.74
CA LEU A 74 8.57 2.18 5.72
C LEU A 74 8.37 1.60 4.32
N VAL A 75 7.31 2.00 3.63
CA VAL A 75 7.01 1.52 2.26
C VAL A 75 8.06 2.01 1.27
N MET A 76 8.50 3.26 1.39
CA MET A 76 9.58 3.81 0.56
C MET A 76 10.88 3.02 0.73
N GLY A 77 11.21 2.65 1.96
CA GLY A 77 12.39 1.83 2.26
C GLY A 77 12.31 0.44 1.64
N LEU A 78 11.15 -0.20 1.75
CA LEU A 78 10.91 -1.53 1.16
C LEU A 78 11.00 -1.49 -0.36
N ALA A 79 10.35 -0.53 -0.99
CA ALA A 79 10.43 -0.35 -2.44
C ALA A 79 11.88 -0.07 -2.88
N GLY A 80 12.58 0.80 -2.18
CA GLY A 80 13.96 1.17 -2.47
C GLY A 80 14.92 -0.01 -2.42
N LYS A 81 14.76 -0.93 -1.49
CA LYS A 81 15.56 -2.17 -1.42
C LYS A 81 15.44 -3.03 -2.68
N ASN A 82 14.32 -2.94 -3.37
CA ASN A 82 14.03 -3.69 -4.60
C ASN A 82 14.22 -2.85 -5.88
N GLY A 83 14.87 -1.68 -5.77
CA GLY A 83 15.11 -0.80 -6.91
C GLY A 83 13.85 -0.14 -7.45
N LEU A 84 12.83 0.00 -6.63
CA LEU A 84 11.52 0.54 -7.00
C LEU A 84 11.21 1.83 -6.25
N ARG A 85 10.16 2.52 -6.68
CA ARG A 85 9.61 3.70 -6.01
C ARG A 85 8.12 3.52 -5.80
N ILE A 86 7.53 4.41 -5.03
CA ILE A 86 6.08 4.46 -4.82
C ILE A 86 5.52 5.80 -5.30
N ALA A 87 4.26 5.78 -5.68
CA ALA A 87 3.48 6.96 -6.04
C ALA A 87 2.17 6.96 -5.26
N ALA A 88 1.85 8.07 -4.63
CA ALA A 88 0.59 8.26 -3.93
C ALA A 88 -0.48 8.72 -4.94
N ALA A 89 -1.03 7.78 -5.69
CA ALA A 89 -2.03 8.05 -6.72
C ALA A 89 -3.04 6.90 -6.77
N GLY A 90 -4.31 7.23 -6.89
CA GLY A 90 -5.38 6.22 -6.98
C GLY A 90 -5.44 5.53 -8.34
N THR A 91 -4.99 6.22 -9.40
CA THR A 91 -4.98 5.69 -10.77
C THR A 91 -3.69 6.07 -11.46
N HIS A 92 -3.11 5.10 -12.16
CA HIS A 92 -1.89 5.36 -12.94
C HIS A 92 -2.26 6.01 -14.27
N PRO A 93 -1.58 7.12 -14.66
CA PRO A 93 -2.00 7.92 -15.82
C PRO A 93 -1.76 7.25 -17.18
N PHE A 94 -0.87 6.27 -17.29
CA PHE A 94 -0.53 5.66 -18.57
C PHE A 94 -0.33 4.14 -18.58
N SER A 95 -0.16 3.49 -17.44
CA SER A 95 -0.04 2.02 -17.40
C SER A 95 -1.38 1.35 -17.64
N SER A 96 -1.37 0.30 -18.48
CA SER A 96 -2.59 -0.48 -18.74
C SER A 96 -2.95 -1.35 -17.54
N TRP A 97 -4.20 -1.29 -17.11
CA TRP A 97 -4.72 -2.16 -16.07
C TRP A 97 -4.75 -3.63 -16.50
N MET A 98 -4.89 -3.90 -17.80
CA MET A 98 -4.96 -5.25 -18.36
C MET A 98 -3.67 -6.05 -18.20
N THR A 99 -2.53 -5.38 -18.06
CA THR A 99 -1.23 -6.01 -17.88
C THR A 99 -0.84 -6.19 -16.43
N GLN A 100 -1.67 -5.71 -15.49
CA GLN A 100 -1.37 -5.80 -14.08
C GLN A 100 -1.77 -7.17 -13.51
N GLU A 101 -0.88 -7.74 -12.70
CA GLU A 101 -1.11 -9.03 -12.04
C GLU A 101 -1.95 -8.84 -10.78
N ILE A 102 -2.84 -9.82 -10.53
CA ILE A 102 -3.64 -9.86 -9.31
C ILE A 102 -2.85 -10.57 -8.22
N THR A 103 -2.91 -10.01 -7.00
CA THR A 103 -2.27 -10.61 -5.84
C THR A 103 -2.86 -12.00 -5.58
N PRO A 104 -2.02 -13.06 -5.43
CA PRO A 104 -2.49 -14.44 -5.29
C PRO A 104 -3.04 -14.73 -3.89
N LEU A 105 -4.14 -14.09 -3.52
CA LEU A 105 -4.88 -14.34 -2.29
C LEU A 105 -6.27 -14.87 -2.63
N GLU A 106 -6.74 -15.83 -1.84
CA GLU A 106 -8.03 -16.48 -2.06
C GLU A 106 -9.19 -15.48 -2.19
N ARG A 107 -9.20 -14.42 -1.38
CA ARG A 107 -10.23 -13.38 -1.42
C ARG A 107 -10.34 -12.64 -2.76
N TYR A 108 -9.31 -12.72 -3.61
CA TYR A 108 -9.27 -12.07 -4.93
C TYR A 108 -9.52 -13.02 -6.09
N ALA A 109 -9.58 -14.32 -5.84
CA ALA A 109 -9.68 -15.34 -6.89
C ALA A 109 -10.93 -15.19 -7.77
N GLY A 110 -12.05 -14.77 -7.19
CA GLY A 110 -13.30 -14.57 -7.92
C GLY A 110 -13.45 -13.22 -8.64
N VAL A 111 -12.58 -12.27 -8.39
CA VAL A 111 -12.70 -10.90 -8.93
C VAL A 111 -12.32 -10.81 -10.40
N ARG A 112 -11.49 -11.72 -10.86
CA ARG A 112 -10.94 -11.71 -12.24
C ARG A 112 -11.88 -12.29 -13.30
N GLU A 113 -12.89 -13.03 -12.89
CA GLU A 113 -13.80 -13.75 -13.80
C GLU A 113 -14.95 -12.87 -14.32
N ASP A 114 -15.12 -11.69 -13.75
CA ASP A 114 -16.12 -10.71 -14.14
C ASP A 114 -15.49 -9.61 -15.03
#